data_635158f4c3b5d3a0d788b4dd6eb00549
#
_entry.id   635158f4c3b5d3a0d788b4dd6eb00549
#
_cell.length_a   1.000
_cell.length_b   1.000
_cell.length_c   1.000
_cell.angle_alpha   90.00
_cell.angle_beta   90.00
_cell.angle_gamma   90.00
#
_symmetry.space_group_name_H-M   'P 1'
#
loop_
_entity.id
_entity.type
_entity.pdbx_description
1 polymer ?
#
loop_
_entity_poly.entity_id
_entity_poly.type
_entity_poly.pdbx_seq_one_letter_code
_entity_poly.pdbx_strand_id
1 'polypeptide(L)'
;MNKHDKPLMSDVQYCARCCMPETSEGTIFDEMGICRACISSEQKMHINWLDRKKKLEEILDRFRESSGDNYDCLVPISGGKDSVFQLHMLVKIYKMKPLAVTFNQKWYTETGQYN
;
A
#
# COMPACT_ATOMS: atom_id res chain seq x y z
N MET A 1 27.01 38.23 11.81
CA MET A 1 25.92 37.28 11.86
C MET A 1 26.50 35.88 11.85
N ASN A 2 26.41 35.17 12.96
CA ASN A 2 26.98 33.81 13.10
C ASN A 2 26.23 32.83 12.21
N LYS A 3 26.99 31.94 11.54
CA LYS A 3 26.46 30.86 10.68
C LYS A 3 25.54 29.85 11.41
N HIS A 4 25.34 30.01 12.72
CA HIS A 4 24.55 29.11 13.57
C HIS A 4 23.11 29.58 13.86
N ASP A 5 22.70 30.75 13.36
CA ASP A 5 21.36 31.32 13.64
C ASP A 5 20.32 31.05 12.55
N LYS A 6 20.62 30.25 11.53
CA LYS A 6 19.61 29.84 10.57
C LYS A 6 18.77 28.71 11.18
N PRO A 7 17.43 28.84 11.26
CA PRO A 7 16.58 27.75 11.71
C PRO A 7 16.82 26.52 10.82
N LEU A 8 17.00 25.36 11.43
CA LEU A 8 17.37 24.09 10.78
C LEU A 8 16.45 23.69 9.61
N MET A 9 15.28 24.33 9.47
CA MET A 9 14.20 23.99 8.54
C MET A 9 13.86 25.12 7.55
N SER A 10 14.62 26.23 7.51
CA SER A 10 14.29 27.40 6.67
C SER A 10 14.39 27.17 5.16
N ASP A 11 15.09 26.12 4.75
CA ASP A 11 15.39 25.84 3.34
C ASP A 11 14.69 24.55 2.83
N VAL A 12 13.83 23.91 3.64
CA VAL A 12 13.11 22.70 3.23
C VAL A 12 11.96 23.06 2.29
N GLN A 13 11.97 22.48 1.11
CA GLN A 13 10.86 22.61 0.16
C GLN A 13 9.69 21.71 0.58
N TYR A 14 8.47 22.23 0.47
CA TYR A 14 7.24 21.51 0.75
C TYR A 14 6.36 21.45 -0.50
N CYS A 15 5.62 20.36 -0.64
CA CYS A 15 4.62 20.24 -1.68
C CYS A 15 3.58 21.36 -1.55
N ALA A 16 3.35 22.10 -2.65
CA ALA A 16 2.38 23.19 -2.69
C ALA A 16 0.93 22.74 -2.41
N ARG A 17 0.64 21.43 -2.50
CA ARG A 17 -0.71 20.90 -2.31
C ARG A 17 -0.91 20.16 -0.99
N CYS A 18 -0.01 19.26 -0.60
CA CYS A 18 -0.18 18.41 0.58
C CYS A 18 0.85 18.66 1.68
N CYS A 19 1.71 19.66 1.51
CA CYS A 19 2.76 20.03 2.46
C CYS A 19 3.77 18.90 2.79
N MET A 20 3.89 17.88 1.94
CA MET A 20 4.91 16.84 2.08
C MET A 20 6.29 17.48 1.93
N PRO A 21 7.23 17.33 2.90
CA PRO A 21 8.57 17.88 2.80
C PRO A 21 9.46 17.07 1.84
N GLU A 22 10.43 17.74 1.23
CA GLU A 22 11.44 17.09 0.37
C GLU A 22 12.31 16.08 1.12
N THR A 23 12.38 16.19 2.44
CA THR A 23 13.14 15.27 3.31
C THR A 23 12.49 13.89 3.42
N SER A 24 11.24 13.73 2.98
CA SER A 24 10.59 12.42 2.92
C SER A 24 11.20 11.60 1.78
N GLU A 25 11.64 10.39 2.07
CA GLU A 25 12.32 9.52 1.11
C GLU A 25 11.49 9.33 -0.18
N GLY A 26 12.15 9.53 -1.33
CA GLY A 26 11.51 9.39 -2.64
C GLY A 26 10.59 10.55 -3.04
N THR A 27 10.51 11.63 -2.27
CA THR A 27 9.73 12.81 -2.64
C THR A 27 10.39 13.54 -3.82
N ILE A 28 9.64 13.66 -4.91
CA ILE A 28 10.03 14.41 -6.11
C ILE A 28 8.91 15.39 -6.41
N PHE A 29 9.27 16.63 -6.68
CA PHE A 29 8.33 17.69 -7.09
C PHE A 29 8.41 17.94 -8.59
N ASP A 30 7.29 18.34 -9.17
CA ASP A 30 7.25 18.91 -10.53
C ASP A 30 7.65 20.39 -10.55
N GLU A 31 7.59 21.01 -11.73
CA GLU A 31 7.91 22.43 -11.93
C GLU A 31 6.98 23.38 -11.14
N MET A 32 5.80 22.91 -10.74
CA MET A 32 4.83 23.66 -9.94
C MET A 32 4.99 23.40 -8.43
N GLY A 33 6.00 22.63 -8.01
CA GLY A 33 6.22 22.26 -6.63
C GLY A 33 5.22 21.22 -6.08
N ILE A 34 4.57 20.44 -6.95
CA ILE A 34 3.60 19.41 -6.57
C ILE A 34 4.32 18.06 -6.51
N CYS A 35 4.16 17.33 -5.38
CA CYS A 35 4.81 16.04 -5.21
C CYS A 35 4.14 14.94 -6.05
N ARG A 36 4.94 13.93 -6.42
CA ARG A 36 4.47 12.75 -7.18
C ARG A 36 3.28 12.03 -6.53
N ALA A 37 3.18 12.03 -5.21
CA ALA A 37 2.05 11.42 -4.52
C ALA A 37 0.72 12.12 -4.85
N CYS A 38 0.73 13.45 -4.90
CA CYS A 38 -0.44 14.23 -5.33
C CYS A 38 -0.80 13.96 -6.79
N ILE A 39 0.19 13.96 -7.69
CA ILE A 39 -0.02 13.65 -9.12
C ILE A 39 -0.59 12.24 -9.30
N SER A 40 -0.01 11.25 -8.62
CA SER A 40 -0.50 9.87 -8.65
C SER A 40 -1.92 9.74 -8.08
N SER A 41 -2.25 10.52 -7.05
CA SER A 41 -3.61 10.53 -6.48
C SER A 41 -4.64 11.06 -7.48
N GLU A 42 -4.31 12.10 -8.24
CA GLU A 42 -5.18 12.61 -9.31
C GLU A 42 -5.39 11.60 -10.43
N GLN A 43 -4.31 10.93 -10.86
CA GLN A 43 -4.39 9.89 -11.88
C GLN A 43 -5.35 8.76 -11.49
N LYS A 44 -5.47 8.44 -10.19
CA LYS A 44 -6.42 7.44 -9.69
C LYS A 44 -7.88 7.82 -9.91
N MET A 45 -8.20 9.10 -10.04
CA MET A 45 -9.57 9.56 -10.32
C MET A 45 -10.02 9.23 -11.75
N HIS A 46 -9.07 8.98 -12.66
CA HIS A 46 -9.35 8.63 -14.06
C HIS A 46 -9.38 7.11 -14.30
N ILE A 47 -9.15 6.31 -13.25
CA ILE A 47 -9.20 4.85 -13.36
C ILE A 47 -10.66 4.38 -13.41
N ASN A 48 -10.99 3.58 -14.40
CA ASN A 48 -12.26 2.85 -14.42
C ASN A 48 -12.20 1.68 -13.43
N TRP A 49 -12.65 1.93 -12.21
CA TRP A 49 -12.62 0.95 -11.14
C TRP A 49 -13.54 -0.27 -11.39
N LEU A 50 -14.61 -0.10 -12.17
CA LEU A 50 -15.49 -1.21 -12.56
C LEU A 50 -14.77 -2.20 -13.47
N ASP A 51 -14.00 -1.71 -14.44
CA ASP A 51 -13.18 -2.57 -15.31
C ASP A 51 -12.06 -3.24 -14.54
N ARG A 52 -11.44 -2.52 -13.57
CA ARG A 52 -10.43 -3.11 -12.69
C ARG A 52 -10.99 -4.23 -11.84
N LYS A 53 -12.20 -4.03 -11.31
CA LYS A 53 -12.90 -5.05 -10.53
C LYS A 53 -13.19 -6.30 -11.37
N LYS A 54 -13.73 -6.14 -12.57
CA LYS A 54 -13.98 -7.26 -13.49
C LYS A 54 -12.73 -8.06 -13.80
N LYS A 55 -11.63 -7.37 -14.14
CA LYS A 55 -10.34 -8.02 -14.38
C LYS A 55 -9.81 -8.79 -13.17
N LEU A 56 -10.00 -8.25 -11.97
CA LEU A 56 -9.65 -8.94 -10.73
C LEU A 56 -10.51 -10.20 -10.56
N GLU A 57 -11.83 -10.10 -10.73
CA GLU A 57 -12.75 -11.22 -10.63
C GLU A 57 -12.41 -12.34 -11.63
N GLU A 58 -12.13 -12.01 -12.88
CA GLU A 58 -11.69 -12.97 -13.91
C GLU A 58 -10.41 -13.71 -13.50
N ILE A 59 -9.44 -13.01 -12.92
CA ILE A 59 -8.20 -13.61 -12.42
C ILE A 59 -8.49 -14.56 -11.25
N LEU A 60 -9.29 -14.11 -10.28
CA LEU A 60 -9.63 -14.89 -9.09
C LEU A 60 -10.43 -16.15 -9.45
N ASP A 61 -11.39 -16.05 -10.37
CA ASP A 61 -12.19 -17.17 -10.83
C ASP A 61 -11.33 -18.25 -11.51
N ARG A 62 -10.40 -17.83 -12.37
CA ARG A 62 -9.48 -18.76 -13.02
C ARG A 62 -8.65 -19.57 -12.02
N PHE A 63 -8.14 -18.91 -10.95
CA PHE A 63 -7.36 -19.62 -9.94
C PHE A 63 -8.23 -20.46 -9.02
N ARG A 64 -9.45 -20.04 -8.71
CA ARG A 64 -10.43 -20.83 -7.96
C ARG A 64 -10.78 -22.12 -8.67
N GLU A 65 -11.01 -22.06 -9.98
CA GLU A 65 -11.33 -23.23 -10.81
C GLU A 65 -10.16 -24.21 -10.91
N SER A 66 -8.93 -23.70 -10.99
CA SER A 66 -7.73 -24.54 -11.16
C SER A 66 -7.20 -25.16 -9.87
N SER A 67 -7.54 -24.63 -8.71
CA SER A 67 -6.97 -25.05 -7.42
C SER A 67 -7.59 -26.32 -6.82
N GLY A 68 -8.83 -26.64 -7.22
CA GLY A 68 -9.58 -27.77 -6.64
C GLY A 68 -9.73 -27.60 -5.13
N ASP A 69 -9.24 -28.60 -4.37
CA ASP A 69 -9.28 -28.59 -2.90
C ASP A 69 -8.12 -27.83 -2.24
N ASN A 70 -7.12 -27.40 -3.02
CA ASN A 70 -5.97 -26.68 -2.51
C ASN A 70 -6.26 -25.18 -2.28
N TYR A 71 -5.23 -24.45 -1.78
CA TYR A 71 -5.26 -23.01 -1.73
C TYR A 71 -5.25 -22.42 -3.14
N ASP A 72 -6.06 -21.40 -3.36
CA ASP A 72 -6.22 -20.74 -4.68
C ASP A 72 -5.37 -19.47 -4.83
N CYS A 73 -4.87 -18.94 -3.73
CA CYS A 73 -3.94 -17.81 -3.75
C CYS A 73 -3.07 -17.78 -2.48
N LEU A 74 -2.01 -16.97 -2.53
CA LEU A 74 -1.14 -16.70 -1.42
C LEU A 74 -1.25 -15.23 -1.01
N VAL A 75 -1.40 -14.96 0.29
CA VAL A 75 -1.46 -13.60 0.84
C VAL A 75 -0.35 -13.38 1.85
N PRO A 76 0.61 -12.49 1.58
CA PRO A 76 1.60 -12.11 2.57
C PRO A 76 0.94 -11.27 3.67
N ILE A 77 1.13 -11.70 4.92
CA ILE A 77 0.54 -11.05 6.10
C ILE A 77 1.64 -10.50 6.99
N SER A 78 1.57 -9.21 7.28
CA SER A 78 2.47 -8.53 8.22
C SER A 78 1.80 -8.19 9.56
N GLY A 79 0.51 -8.49 9.73
CA GLY A 79 -0.30 -8.05 10.87
C GLY A 79 -0.77 -6.60 10.76
N GLY A 80 -0.35 -5.86 9.73
CA GLY A 80 -0.80 -4.50 9.45
C GLY A 80 -2.20 -4.48 8.85
N LYS A 81 -2.90 -3.34 8.99
CA LYS A 81 -4.28 -3.14 8.54
C LYS A 81 -4.53 -3.53 7.08
N ASP A 82 -3.57 -3.26 6.20
CA ASP A 82 -3.74 -3.47 4.77
C ASP A 82 -3.71 -4.95 4.40
N SER A 83 -2.81 -5.74 5.01
CA SER A 83 -2.74 -7.19 4.79
C SER A 83 -3.96 -7.91 5.37
N VAL A 84 -4.44 -7.50 6.53
CA VAL A 84 -5.66 -8.02 7.15
C VAL A 84 -6.88 -7.70 6.28
N PHE A 85 -6.96 -6.47 5.76
CA PHE A 85 -8.04 -6.07 4.84
C PHE A 85 -8.03 -6.90 3.55
N GLN A 86 -6.85 -7.12 2.94
CA GLN A 86 -6.72 -7.96 1.75
C GLN A 86 -7.23 -9.38 2.02
N LEU A 87 -6.81 -9.99 3.13
CA LEU A 87 -7.26 -11.32 3.52
C LEU A 87 -8.77 -11.37 3.72
N HIS A 88 -9.33 -10.38 4.43
CA HIS A 88 -10.77 -10.26 4.62
C HIS A 88 -11.53 -10.19 3.29
N MET A 89 -11.08 -9.36 2.36
CA MET A 89 -11.69 -9.22 1.05
C MET A 89 -11.66 -10.53 0.27
N LEU A 90 -10.52 -11.20 0.22
CA LEU A 90 -10.38 -12.46 -0.50
C LEU A 90 -11.30 -13.56 0.09
N VAL A 91 -11.31 -13.73 1.42
CA VAL A 91 -12.10 -14.78 2.08
C VAL A 91 -13.59 -14.44 2.09
N LYS A 92 -13.95 -13.23 2.52
CA LYS A 92 -15.38 -12.89 2.79
C LYS A 92 -16.11 -12.42 1.55
N ILE A 93 -15.47 -11.63 0.70
CA ILE A 93 -16.12 -11.05 -0.47
C ILE A 93 -15.92 -11.94 -1.70
N TYR A 94 -14.67 -12.30 -2.00
CA TYR A 94 -14.36 -13.10 -3.20
C TYR A 94 -14.42 -14.62 -2.99
N LYS A 95 -14.67 -15.09 -1.75
CA LYS A 95 -14.80 -16.52 -1.42
C LYS A 95 -13.63 -17.38 -1.85
N MET A 96 -12.42 -16.81 -1.79
CA MET A 96 -11.16 -17.51 -2.03
C MET A 96 -10.72 -18.32 -0.82
N LYS A 97 -9.83 -19.30 -1.03
CA LYS A 97 -9.15 -20.11 -0.01
C LYS A 97 -7.66 -19.72 0.05
N PRO A 98 -7.28 -18.56 0.60
CA PRO A 98 -5.91 -18.09 0.60
C PRO A 98 -5.03 -18.85 1.59
N LEU A 99 -3.77 -19.08 1.20
CA LEU A 99 -2.69 -19.40 2.13
C LEU A 99 -2.10 -18.11 2.67
N ALA A 100 -2.30 -17.85 3.96
CA ALA A 100 -1.69 -16.69 4.63
C ALA A 100 -0.25 -17.01 5.01
N VAL A 101 0.71 -16.17 4.60
CA VAL A 101 2.13 -16.38 4.83
C VAL A 101 2.76 -15.17 5.51
N THR A 102 3.47 -15.40 6.61
CA THR A 102 4.20 -14.37 7.35
C THR A 102 5.68 -14.70 7.38
N PHE A 103 6.52 -13.70 7.06
CA PHE A 103 7.96 -13.82 7.27
C PHE A 103 8.29 -13.58 8.74
N ASN A 104 8.88 -14.59 9.41
CA ASN A 104 9.26 -14.47 10.81
C ASN A 104 10.54 -13.62 10.94
N GLN A 105 10.38 -12.37 11.32
CA GLN A 105 11.48 -11.42 11.57
C GLN A 105 12.10 -11.57 12.97
N LYS A 106 11.61 -12.51 13.81
CA LYS A 106 12.02 -12.73 15.21
C LYS A 106 11.81 -11.51 16.15
N TRP A 107 11.11 -10.49 15.72
CA TRP A 107 10.84 -9.27 16.50
C TRP A 107 9.38 -9.19 16.97
N TYR A 108 8.62 -10.23 16.73
CA TYR A 108 7.25 -10.27 17.20
C TYR A 108 7.21 -10.47 18.71
N THR A 109 6.33 -9.74 19.38
CA THR A 109 5.94 -10.04 20.74
C THR A 109 5.14 -11.35 20.78
N GLU A 110 5.04 -11.99 21.96
CA GLU A 110 4.20 -13.20 22.13
C GLU A 110 2.77 -12.95 21.63
N THR A 111 2.18 -11.80 21.99
CA THR A 111 0.84 -11.42 21.52
C THR A 111 0.78 -11.24 20.00
N GLY A 112 1.83 -10.68 19.38
CA GLY A 112 1.90 -10.51 17.93
C GLY A 112 2.02 -11.82 17.15
N GLN A 113 2.45 -12.91 17.79
CA GLN A 113 2.51 -14.24 17.17
C GLN A 113 1.15 -14.94 17.16
N TYR A 114 0.23 -14.54 18.03
CA TYR A 114 -1.12 -15.10 18.10
C TYR A 114 -2.13 -14.40 17.16
N ASN A 115 -1.79 -13.24 16.65
CA ASN A 115 -2.64 -12.47 15.72
C ASN A 115 -2.36 -12.86 14.28
#